data_45c45d861f472c392e5f0e58d4508bbd
#
_entry.id   45c45d861f472c392e5f0e58d4508bbd
#
_cell.length_a   1.000
_cell.length_b   1.000
_cell.length_c   1.000
_cell.angle_alpha   90.00
_cell.angle_beta   90.00
_cell.angle_gamma   90.00
#
_symmetry.space_group_name_H-M   'P 1'
#
loop_
_entity.id
_entity.type
_entity.pdbx_description
1 polymer ?
#
loop_
_entity_poly.entity_id
_entity_poly.type
_entity_poly.pdbx_seq_one_letter_code
_entity_poly.pdbx_strand_id
1 'polypeptide(L)'
;MLELLAESPVPAPCIVAADPAGAVCDVPTLLTTRLPGHPPGLPHDMDAVLMQLAEALVVIHAVDDRATKRIPGYRTYIDLTSAAPPRWSRRPQLWERALELASAQPPPGPRCLIHRDYHPENTLRSRGRLSGIVDWTSGSWGPAAVDIGHMRWNLAVAYGLDAAAAFLRLYRSVTSVVPEDQHYWDLVTLLDLVCNLDPHDLPPRFDLARL
;
A
#
# COMPACT_ATOMS: atom_id res chain seq x y z
N MET A 1 16.05 -0.13 1.37
CA MET A 1 14.96 -0.44 0.41
C MET A 1 15.40 -0.24 -1.04
N LEU A 2 15.67 0.98 -1.51
CA LEU A 2 16.02 1.23 -2.93
C LEU A 2 17.27 0.49 -3.42
N GLU A 3 18.25 0.23 -2.57
CA GLU A 3 19.42 -0.61 -2.91
C GLU A 3 19.00 -2.04 -3.27
N LEU A 4 18.05 -2.63 -2.53
CA LEU A 4 17.51 -3.95 -2.86
C LEU A 4 16.74 -3.94 -4.17
N LEU A 5 15.93 -2.91 -4.39
CA LEU A 5 15.11 -2.79 -5.59
C LEU A 5 15.94 -2.56 -6.85
N ALA A 6 17.13 -1.96 -6.74
CA ALA A 6 18.03 -1.76 -7.87
C ALA A 6 18.51 -3.10 -8.50
N GLU A 7 18.48 -4.20 -7.76
CA GLU A 7 18.83 -5.56 -8.21
C GLU A 7 17.60 -6.38 -8.62
N SER A 8 16.42 -5.77 -8.65
CA SER A 8 15.13 -6.42 -8.91
C SER A 8 14.48 -5.92 -10.21
N PRO A 9 13.49 -6.64 -10.75
CA PRO A 9 12.71 -6.15 -11.89
C PRO A 9 11.68 -5.07 -11.56
N VAL A 10 11.58 -4.64 -10.29
CA VAL A 10 10.65 -3.60 -9.85
C VAL A 10 11.07 -2.24 -10.42
N PRO A 11 10.20 -1.50 -11.12
CA PRO A 11 10.54 -0.19 -11.68
C PRO A 11 10.54 0.89 -10.58
N ALA A 12 11.57 0.87 -9.73
CA ALA A 12 11.77 1.81 -8.63
C ALA A 12 12.84 2.87 -8.95
N PRO A 13 12.86 4.04 -8.28
CA PRO A 13 13.94 5.00 -8.41
C PRO A 13 15.28 4.41 -7.96
N CYS A 14 16.36 4.76 -8.65
CA CYS A 14 17.72 4.42 -8.23
C CYS A 14 18.30 5.53 -7.35
N ILE A 15 19.11 5.16 -6.36
CA ILE A 15 19.85 6.11 -5.53
C ILE A 15 20.96 6.73 -6.38
N VAL A 16 21.02 8.06 -6.42
CA VAL A 16 22.10 8.84 -7.05
C VAL A 16 23.10 9.28 -5.99
N ALA A 17 22.63 9.77 -4.85
CA ALA A 17 23.44 10.17 -3.71
C ALA A 17 22.61 10.08 -2.42
N ALA A 18 23.28 9.90 -1.29
CA ALA A 18 22.65 9.91 0.02
C ALA A 18 23.53 10.62 1.05
N ASP A 19 22.90 11.40 1.91
CA ASP A 19 23.49 12.02 3.10
C ASP A 19 22.63 11.68 4.33
N PRO A 20 22.71 10.44 4.82
CA PRO A 20 21.83 9.98 5.90
C PRO A 20 22.09 10.65 7.25
N ALA A 21 23.25 11.24 7.43
CA ALA A 21 23.61 11.97 8.64
C ALA A 21 23.37 13.49 8.55
N GLY A 22 23.01 14.01 7.37
CA GLY A 22 22.90 15.46 7.14
C GLY A 22 24.23 16.19 7.22
N ALA A 23 25.35 15.50 6.91
CA ALA A 23 26.67 16.08 7.06
C ALA A 23 27.01 17.14 5.99
N VAL A 24 26.32 17.06 4.85
CA VAL A 24 26.50 17.95 3.70
C VAL A 24 25.28 18.86 3.49
N CYS A 25 24.09 18.30 3.73
CA CYS A 25 22.82 18.99 3.45
C CYS A 25 22.12 19.53 4.71
N ASP A 26 22.77 19.50 5.88
CA ASP A 26 22.24 19.89 7.19
C ASP A 26 21.04 19.05 7.70
N VAL A 27 20.45 18.24 6.84
CA VAL A 27 19.35 17.31 7.14
C VAL A 27 19.57 15.98 6.39
N PRO A 28 19.07 14.86 6.92
CA PRO A 28 19.10 13.60 6.20
C PRO A 28 18.49 13.73 4.81
N THR A 29 19.26 13.46 3.77
CA THR A 29 18.87 13.73 2.39
C THR A 29 19.14 12.53 1.49
N LEU A 30 18.21 12.26 0.58
CA LEU A 30 18.32 11.22 -0.45
C LEU A 30 18.02 11.83 -1.82
N LEU A 31 18.96 11.71 -2.75
CA LEU A 31 18.78 12.06 -4.15
C LEU A 31 18.58 10.80 -4.97
N THR A 32 17.49 10.72 -5.72
CA THR A 32 17.15 9.59 -6.57
C THR A 32 16.95 9.99 -8.02
N THR A 33 16.97 9.00 -8.92
CA THR A 33 16.56 9.21 -10.31
C THR A 33 15.08 9.57 -10.37
N ARG A 34 14.70 10.38 -11.36
CA ARG A 34 13.31 10.66 -11.68
C ARG A 34 12.80 9.62 -12.69
N LEU A 35 11.73 8.90 -12.34
CA LEU A 35 11.06 7.99 -13.25
C LEU A 35 10.14 8.76 -14.21
N PRO A 36 9.97 8.27 -15.46
CA PRO A 36 9.07 8.90 -16.43
C PRO A 36 7.61 8.63 -16.11
N GLY A 37 6.75 9.58 -16.44
CA GLY A 37 5.30 9.43 -16.32
C GLY A 37 4.69 10.27 -15.22
N HIS A 38 3.43 10.00 -14.94
CA HIS A 38 2.61 10.65 -13.92
C HIS A 38 1.64 9.61 -13.32
N PRO A 39 1.10 9.85 -12.12
CA PRO A 39 0.08 9.00 -11.54
C PRO A 39 -1.10 8.80 -12.51
N PRO A 40 -1.73 7.63 -12.52
CA PRO A 40 -2.90 7.39 -13.35
C PRO A 40 -4.04 8.29 -12.87
N GLY A 41 -4.57 9.13 -13.79
CA GLY A 41 -5.86 9.80 -13.58
C GLY A 41 -7.01 8.80 -13.66
N LEU A 42 -8.27 9.32 -13.68
CA LEU A 42 -9.45 8.50 -13.94
C LEU A 42 -9.31 7.81 -15.32
N PRO A 43 -9.10 6.50 -15.38
CA PRO A 43 -8.88 5.83 -16.65
C PRO A 43 -10.21 5.57 -17.37
N HIS A 44 -10.22 5.74 -18.70
CA HIS A 44 -11.32 5.28 -19.54
C HIS A 44 -11.42 3.74 -19.56
N ASP A 45 -10.27 3.06 -19.39
CA ASP A 45 -10.17 1.59 -19.30
C ASP A 45 -9.60 1.22 -17.93
N MET A 46 -10.50 1.11 -16.95
CA MET A 46 -10.15 0.78 -15.56
C MET A 46 -9.49 -0.59 -15.47
N ASP A 47 -10.04 -1.61 -16.14
CA ASP A 47 -9.55 -2.98 -16.03
C ASP A 47 -8.11 -3.12 -16.52
N ALA A 48 -7.74 -2.46 -17.63
CA ALA A 48 -6.37 -2.48 -18.13
C ALA A 48 -5.39 -1.80 -17.15
N VAL A 49 -5.82 -0.77 -16.43
CA VAL A 49 -5.00 -0.12 -15.39
C VAL A 49 -4.86 -1.02 -14.19
N LEU A 50 -5.96 -1.56 -13.67
CA LEU A 50 -5.97 -2.45 -12.52
C LEU A 50 -5.15 -3.71 -12.77
N MET A 51 -5.17 -4.26 -14.01
CA MET A 51 -4.33 -5.38 -14.39
C MET A 51 -2.85 -5.04 -14.28
N GLN A 52 -2.41 -3.90 -14.81
CA GLN A 52 -0.99 -3.47 -14.72
C GLN A 52 -0.57 -3.26 -13.26
N LEU A 53 -1.45 -2.72 -12.42
CA LEU A 53 -1.19 -2.56 -10.97
C LEU A 53 -1.08 -3.92 -10.28
N ALA A 54 -1.94 -4.88 -10.63
CA ALA A 54 -1.89 -6.23 -10.08
C ALA A 54 -0.61 -6.98 -10.49
N GLU A 55 -0.24 -6.93 -11.78
CA GLU A 55 1.00 -7.53 -12.29
C GLU A 55 2.24 -6.93 -11.60
N ALA A 56 2.29 -5.62 -11.45
CA ALA A 56 3.40 -4.94 -10.79
C ALA A 56 3.51 -5.33 -9.30
N LEU A 57 2.38 -5.49 -8.62
CA LEU A 57 2.37 -5.93 -7.24
C LEU A 57 2.87 -7.37 -7.07
N VAL A 58 2.55 -8.26 -8.01
CA VAL A 58 3.11 -9.63 -8.04
C VAL A 58 4.63 -9.59 -8.19
N VAL A 59 5.17 -8.69 -9.02
CA VAL A 59 6.62 -8.51 -9.18
C VAL A 59 7.28 -8.02 -7.88
N ILE A 60 6.65 -7.10 -7.15
CA ILE A 60 7.13 -6.65 -5.84
C ILE A 60 7.18 -7.82 -4.86
N HIS A 61 6.09 -8.57 -4.74
CA HIS A 61 5.95 -9.67 -3.79
C HIS A 61 6.85 -10.87 -4.13
N ALA A 62 7.38 -10.94 -5.36
CA ALA A 62 8.32 -11.97 -5.80
C ALA A 62 9.80 -11.60 -5.57
N VAL A 63 10.09 -10.42 -5.03
CA VAL A 63 11.48 -10.03 -4.70
C VAL A 63 12.04 -10.97 -3.65
N ASP A 64 13.23 -11.52 -3.93
CA ASP A 64 13.90 -12.55 -3.13
C ASP A 64 14.15 -12.09 -1.68
N ASP A 65 13.94 -13.01 -0.75
CA ASP A 65 14.07 -12.81 0.69
C ASP A 65 15.51 -12.72 1.21
N ARG A 66 16.51 -12.97 0.37
CA ARG A 66 17.94 -12.99 0.79
C ARG A 66 18.41 -11.70 1.48
N ALA A 67 17.72 -10.60 1.23
CA ALA A 67 18.00 -9.30 1.84
C ALA A 67 17.13 -8.96 3.06
N THR A 68 16.26 -9.87 3.51
CA THR A 68 15.23 -9.61 4.55
C THR A 68 15.78 -9.08 5.88
N LYS A 69 17.01 -9.48 6.25
CA LYS A 69 17.65 -9.00 7.48
C LYS A 69 17.90 -7.48 7.53
N ARG A 70 17.80 -6.80 6.36
CA ARG A 70 17.99 -5.35 6.22
C ARG A 70 16.68 -4.58 6.14
N ILE A 71 15.54 -5.29 5.99
CA ILE A 71 14.23 -4.69 5.82
C ILE A 71 13.46 -4.78 7.12
N PRO A 72 12.83 -3.70 7.60
CA PRO A 72 12.01 -3.74 8.80
C PRO A 72 10.81 -4.67 8.60
N GLY A 73 10.44 -5.41 9.66
CA GLY A 73 9.21 -6.18 9.65
C GLY A 73 7.99 -5.25 9.64
N TYR A 74 6.95 -5.67 8.93
CA TYR A 74 5.66 -4.96 8.92
C TYR A 74 5.14 -4.71 10.32
N ARG A 75 4.66 -3.49 10.52
CA ARG A 75 3.90 -3.05 11.69
C ARG A 75 2.79 -2.10 11.23
N THR A 76 1.69 -2.04 11.96
CA THR A 76 0.67 -1.00 11.79
C THR A 76 1.25 0.39 12.11
N TYR A 77 0.71 1.45 11.52
CA TYR A 77 1.09 2.84 11.82
C TYR A 77 0.63 3.24 13.22
N ILE A 78 -0.49 2.67 13.66
CA ILE A 78 -1.03 2.89 14.99
C ILE A 78 -1.01 1.60 15.82
N ASP A 79 -1.03 1.73 17.12
CA ASP A 79 -1.27 0.60 18.01
C ASP A 79 -2.78 0.30 18.07
N LEU A 80 -3.21 -0.73 17.34
CA LEU A 80 -4.62 -1.13 17.27
C LEU A 80 -5.18 -1.58 18.62
N THR A 81 -4.33 -1.99 19.57
CA THR A 81 -4.77 -2.44 20.92
C THR A 81 -5.19 -1.27 21.79
N SER A 82 -4.69 -0.08 21.50
CA SER A 82 -5.01 1.18 22.21
C SER A 82 -5.86 2.15 21.38
N ALA A 83 -6.15 1.79 20.11
CA ALA A 83 -6.94 2.60 19.22
C ALA A 83 -8.40 2.71 19.68
N ALA A 84 -9.04 3.82 19.37
CA ALA A 84 -10.44 4.07 19.69
C ALA A 84 -11.25 4.37 18.41
N PRO A 85 -12.58 4.17 18.44
CA PRO A 85 -13.44 4.58 17.34
C PRO A 85 -13.23 6.04 16.95
N PRO A 86 -13.22 6.37 15.65
CA PRO A 86 -13.11 7.75 15.21
C PRO A 86 -14.24 8.61 15.81
N ARG A 87 -13.91 9.81 16.33
CA ARG A 87 -14.87 10.69 17.00
C ARG A 87 -16.03 11.16 16.11
N TRP A 88 -15.83 11.15 14.80
CA TRP A 88 -16.83 11.50 13.80
C TRP A 88 -17.78 10.35 13.46
N SER A 89 -17.48 9.12 13.89
CA SER A 89 -18.31 7.97 13.57
C SER A 89 -19.65 8.00 14.29
N ARG A 90 -20.71 7.69 13.53
CA ARG A 90 -22.06 7.49 14.04
C ARG A 90 -22.34 6.07 14.52
N ARG A 91 -21.33 5.17 14.40
CA ARG A 91 -21.45 3.73 14.71
C ARG A 91 -20.26 3.24 15.55
N PRO A 92 -20.02 3.82 16.74
CA PRO A 92 -18.84 3.48 17.56
C PRO A 92 -18.76 1.99 17.89
N GLN A 93 -19.88 1.32 18.16
CA GLN A 93 -19.91 -0.10 18.51
C GLN A 93 -19.40 -0.99 17.35
N LEU A 94 -19.63 -0.59 16.09
CA LEU A 94 -19.09 -1.29 14.93
C LEU A 94 -17.56 -1.18 14.87
N TRP A 95 -17.04 0.00 15.16
CA TRP A 95 -15.58 0.23 15.23
C TRP A 95 -14.93 -0.50 16.39
N GLU A 96 -15.55 -0.52 17.57
CA GLU A 96 -15.09 -1.32 18.72
C GLU A 96 -14.97 -2.79 18.35
N ARG A 97 -16.01 -3.35 17.72
CA ARG A 97 -15.97 -4.73 17.25
C ARG A 97 -14.89 -4.95 16.18
N ALA A 98 -14.69 -4.03 15.27
CA ALA A 98 -13.64 -4.10 14.26
C ALA A 98 -12.24 -4.09 14.89
N LEU A 99 -12.00 -3.21 15.89
CA LEU A 99 -10.75 -3.14 16.63
C LEU A 99 -10.48 -4.43 17.43
N GLU A 100 -11.49 -5.02 18.07
CA GLU A 100 -11.36 -6.33 18.72
C GLU A 100 -10.88 -7.41 17.74
N LEU A 101 -11.49 -7.49 16.55
CA LEU A 101 -11.13 -8.47 15.54
C LEU A 101 -9.73 -8.24 14.99
N ALA A 102 -9.34 -6.99 14.75
CA ALA A 102 -8.03 -6.63 14.21
C ALA A 102 -6.90 -6.78 15.24
N SER A 103 -7.22 -6.68 16.54
CA SER A 103 -6.27 -6.88 17.65
C SER A 103 -6.03 -8.35 17.97
N ALA A 104 -6.80 -9.27 17.38
CA ALA A 104 -6.57 -10.70 17.50
C ALA A 104 -5.24 -11.09 16.83
N GLN A 105 -4.77 -12.32 17.13
CA GLN A 105 -3.57 -12.83 16.50
C GLN A 105 -3.73 -12.84 14.97
N PRO A 106 -2.80 -12.21 14.21
CA PRO A 106 -2.87 -12.22 12.76
C PRO A 106 -2.87 -13.63 12.18
N PRO A 107 -3.61 -13.87 11.09
CA PRO A 107 -3.56 -15.14 10.38
C PRO A 107 -2.12 -15.52 10.00
N PRO A 108 -1.73 -16.78 10.14
CA PRO A 108 -0.45 -17.25 9.66
C PRO A 108 -0.41 -17.19 8.13
N GLY A 109 0.76 -16.87 7.56
CA GLY A 109 0.90 -16.82 6.10
C GLY A 109 2.31 -16.44 5.66
N PRO A 110 2.59 -16.62 4.38
CA PRO A 110 3.88 -16.25 3.81
C PRO A 110 4.10 -14.74 3.92
N ARG A 111 5.35 -14.36 4.11
CA ARG A 111 5.79 -12.98 4.12
C ARG A 111 6.64 -12.71 2.89
N CYS A 112 6.54 -11.52 2.36
CA CYS A 112 7.27 -11.04 1.19
C CYS A 112 7.67 -9.57 1.37
N LEU A 113 8.39 -9.01 0.41
CA LEU A 113 8.54 -7.58 0.31
C LEU A 113 7.18 -6.95 0.04
N ILE A 114 6.80 -5.95 0.82
CA ILE A 114 5.61 -5.14 0.61
C ILE A 114 5.99 -3.66 0.50
N HIS A 115 5.26 -2.94 -0.32
CA HIS A 115 5.39 -1.49 -0.46
C HIS A 115 4.88 -0.76 0.77
N ARG A 116 3.84 -1.29 1.40
CA ARG A 116 3.16 -0.78 2.59
C ARG A 116 2.25 0.43 2.33
N ASP A 117 2.49 1.17 1.24
CA ASP A 117 1.70 2.32 0.78
C ASP A 117 1.38 2.19 -0.72
N TYR A 118 0.95 0.97 -1.13
CA TYR A 118 0.68 0.67 -2.54
C TYR A 118 -0.70 1.16 -2.97
N HIS A 119 -0.74 2.26 -3.72
CA HIS A 119 -1.96 2.85 -4.26
C HIS A 119 -1.70 3.55 -5.60
N PRO A 120 -2.75 3.92 -6.38
CA PRO A 120 -2.56 4.45 -7.73
C PRO A 120 -1.63 5.67 -7.80
N GLU A 121 -1.65 6.56 -6.80
CA GLU A 121 -0.84 7.79 -6.81
C GLU A 121 0.64 7.56 -6.55
N ASN A 122 1.01 6.43 -5.95
CA ASN A 122 2.40 5.99 -5.80
C ASN A 122 2.88 5.16 -7.01
N THR A 123 2.10 5.11 -8.09
CA THR A 123 2.48 4.48 -9.34
C THR A 123 2.53 5.50 -10.48
N LEU A 124 3.44 5.32 -11.42
CA LEU A 124 3.58 6.20 -12.58
C LEU A 124 3.23 5.44 -13.85
N ARG A 125 2.59 6.14 -14.78
CA ARG A 125 2.29 5.63 -16.12
C ARG A 125 2.85 6.57 -17.19
N SER A 126 3.44 5.96 -18.20
CA SER A 126 3.94 6.63 -19.39
C SER A 126 3.53 5.84 -20.63
N ARG A 127 2.99 6.52 -21.66
CA ARG A 127 2.55 5.91 -22.91
C ARG A 127 1.59 4.72 -22.71
N GLY A 128 0.66 4.85 -21.76
CA GLY A 128 -0.35 3.82 -21.47
C GLY A 128 0.13 2.61 -20.66
N ARG A 129 1.40 2.58 -20.21
CA ARG A 129 1.98 1.48 -19.44
C ARG A 129 2.49 1.98 -18.09
N LEU A 130 2.48 1.09 -17.09
CA LEU A 130 3.15 1.35 -15.81
C LEU A 130 4.65 1.53 -16.07
N SER A 131 5.21 2.64 -15.57
CA SER A 131 6.60 3.05 -15.81
C SER A 131 7.39 3.27 -14.51
N GLY A 132 6.72 3.26 -13.35
CA GLY A 132 7.40 3.46 -12.08
C GLY A 132 6.51 3.22 -10.88
N ILE A 133 7.16 2.88 -9.76
CA ILE A 133 6.57 2.77 -8.43
C ILE A 133 7.46 3.60 -7.50
N VAL A 134 6.85 4.55 -6.81
CA VAL A 134 7.55 5.56 -6.00
C VAL A 134 7.09 5.51 -4.54
N ASP A 135 7.75 6.28 -3.68
CA ASP A 135 7.48 6.36 -2.25
C ASP A 135 7.63 5.04 -1.47
N TRP A 136 8.86 4.53 -1.50
CA TRP A 136 9.25 3.30 -0.80
C TRP A 136 9.63 3.50 0.66
N THR A 137 9.24 4.62 1.27
CA THR A 137 9.60 5.00 2.65
C THR A 137 9.06 4.04 3.68
N SER A 138 7.89 3.46 3.44
CA SER A 138 7.20 2.51 4.31
C SER A 138 7.48 1.04 3.98
N GLY A 139 8.27 0.76 2.95
CA GLY A 139 8.54 -0.59 2.48
C GLY A 139 9.05 -1.51 3.60
N SER A 140 8.49 -2.70 3.69
CA SER A 140 8.73 -3.62 4.81
C SER A 140 8.60 -5.08 4.39
N TRP A 141 8.91 -6.00 5.31
CA TRP A 141 8.72 -7.44 5.13
C TRP A 141 7.44 -7.89 5.82
N GLY A 142 6.42 -8.22 5.07
CA GLY A 142 5.09 -8.49 5.61
C GLY A 142 4.20 -9.37 4.75
N PRO A 143 2.95 -9.57 5.14
CA PRO A 143 1.96 -10.28 4.35
C PRO A 143 1.59 -9.49 3.08
N ALA A 144 1.57 -10.15 1.91
CA ALA A 144 1.14 -9.56 0.63
C ALA A 144 -0.24 -8.90 0.71
N ALA A 145 -1.12 -9.46 1.55
CA ALA A 145 -2.48 -8.99 1.77
C ALA A 145 -2.57 -7.55 2.31
N VAL A 146 -1.50 -7.03 2.94
CA VAL A 146 -1.43 -5.64 3.40
C VAL A 146 -1.45 -4.67 2.21
N ASP A 147 -0.60 -4.88 1.21
CA ASP A 147 -0.58 -4.04 0.00
C ASP A 147 -1.89 -4.14 -0.79
N ILE A 148 -2.45 -5.36 -0.86
CA ILE A 148 -3.75 -5.56 -1.51
C ILE A 148 -4.84 -4.78 -0.77
N GLY A 149 -4.88 -4.84 0.56
CA GLY A 149 -5.82 -4.07 1.38
C GLY A 149 -5.66 -2.57 1.19
N HIS A 150 -4.43 -2.08 1.15
CA HIS A 150 -4.13 -0.65 0.93
C HIS A 150 -4.61 -0.18 -0.44
N MET A 151 -4.31 -0.92 -1.51
CA MET A 151 -4.81 -0.61 -2.85
C MET A 151 -6.34 -0.65 -2.89
N ARG A 152 -6.96 -1.68 -2.33
CA ARG A 152 -8.43 -1.84 -2.31
C ARG A 152 -9.13 -0.71 -1.56
N TRP A 153 -8.58 -0.28 -0.41
CA TRP A 153 -9.12 0.86 0.32
C TRP A 153 -9.10 2.13 -0.54
N ASN A 154 -7.95 2.46 -1.14
CA ASN A 154 -7.81 3.64 -2.00
C ASN A 154 -8.75 3.57 -3.22
N LEU A 155 -8.88 2.40 -3.85
CA LEU A 155 -9.80 2.21 -4.97
C LEU A 155 -11.28 2.34 -4.55
N ALA A 156 -11.65 1.78 -3.40
CA ALA A 156 -13.03 1.88 -2.89
C ALA A 156 -13.43 3.32 -2.64
N VAL A 157 -12.54 4.12 -2.07
CA VAL A 157 -12.79 5.53 -1.77
C VAL A 157 -12.82 6.38 -3.04
N ALA A 158 -11.87 6.17 -3.97
CA ALA A 158 -11.74 7.02 -5.15
C ALA A 158 -12.71 6.61 -6.29
N TYR A 159 -12.99 5.29 -6.44
CA TYR A 159 -13.68 4.73 -7.61
C TYR A 159 -14.83 3.78 -7.25
N GLY A 160 -15.08 3.55 -5.97
CA GLY A 160 -16.16 2.67 -5.48
C GLY A 160 -15.73 1.21 -5.26
N LEU A 161 -16.61 0.46 -4.58
CA LEU A 161 -16.35 -0.93 -4.15
C LEU A 161 -16.12 -1.89 -5.33
N ASP A 162 -16.73 -1.62 -6.48
CA ASP A 162 -16.56 -2.46 -7.68
C ASP A 162 -15.12 -2.43 -8.20
N ALA A 163 -14.46 -1.26 -8.17
CA ALA A 163 -13.05 -1.12 -8.53
C ALA A 163 -12.14 -1.90 -7.55
N ALA A 164 -12.41 -1.82 -6.25
CA ALA A 164 -11.69 -2.58 -5.24
C ALA A 164 -11.87 -4.10 -5.39
N ALA A 165 -13.09 -4.54 -5.74
CA ALA A 165 -13.39 -5.94 -6.01
C ALA A 165 -12.72 -6.41 -7.32
N ALA A 166 -12.74 -5.59 -8.37
CA ALA A 166 -12.08 -5.88 -9.63
C ALA A 166 -10.57 -6.07 -9.45
N PHE A 167 -9.90 -5.18 -8.72
CA PHE A 167 -8.47 -5.31 -8.43
C PHE A 167 -8.13 -6.65 -7.76
N LEU A 168 -8.88 -7.06 -6.73
CA LEU A 168 -8.64 -8.34 -6.06
C LEU A 168 -8.82 -9.54 -7.00
N ARG A 169 -9.84 -9.51 -7.87
CA ARG A 169 -10.04 -10.56 -8.88
C ARG A 169 -8.87 -10.64 -9.85
N LEU A 170 -8.41 -9.48 -10.36
CA LEU A 170 -7.30 -9.39 -11.28
C LEU A 170 -5.98 -9.84 -10.63
N TYR A 171 -5.70 -9.39 -9.41
CA TYR A 171 -4.53 -9.85 -8.67
C TYR A 171 -4.54 -11.39 -8.51
N ARG A 172 -5.68 -11.97 -8.12
CA ARG A 172 -5.84 -13.44 -8.02
C ARG A 172 -5.65 -14.18 -9.34
N SER A 173 -5.91 -13.53 -10.47
CA SER A 173 -5.74 -14.15 -11.79
C SER A 173 -4.29 -14.20 -12.26
N VAL A 174 -3.41 -13.36 -11.71
CA VAL A 174 -2.00 -13.24 -12.12
C VAL A 174 -1.01 -13.76 -11.07
N THR A 175 -1.49 -14.21 -9.91
CA THR A 175 -0.65 -14.78 -8.86
C THR A 175 -1.00 -16.23 -8.59
N SER A 176 0.02 -17.04 -8.28
CA SER A 176 -0.16 -18.40 -7.75
C SER A 176 -0.36 -18.41 -6.23
N VAL A 177 -0.04 -17.31 -5.54
CA VAL A 177 -0.15 -17.17 -4.09
C VAL A 177 -1.34 -16.29 -3.77
N VAL A 178 -2.46 -16.90 -3.38
CA VAL A 178 -3.68 -16.19 -2.99
C VAL A 178 -3.67 -15.99 -1.48
N PRO A 179 -3.74 -14.75 -0.97
CA PRO A 179 -3.94 -14.51 0.45
C PRO A 179 -5.32 -15.04 0.88
N GLU A 180 -5.34 -16.03 1.78
CA GLU A 180 -6.59 -16.64 2.22
C GLU A 180 -7.41 -15.69 3.10
N ASP A 181 -6.74 -14.93 3.96
CA ASP A 181 -7.36 -14.05 4.97
C ASP A 181 -7.39 -12.57 4.55
N GLN A 182 -7.66 -12.29 3.26
CA GLN A 182 -7.69 -10.92 2.75
C GLN A 182 -8.63 -10.00 3.53
N HIS A 183 -9.77 -10.52 3.99
CA HIS A 183 -10.76 -9.73 4.75
C HIS A 183 -10.21 -9.23 6.09
N TYR A 184 -9.38 -10.03 6.77
CA TYR A 184 -8.69 -9.59 7.98
C TYR A 184 -7.74 -8.43 7.67
N TRP A 185 -6.96 -8.53 6.60
CA TRP A 185 -6.00 -7.50 6.23
C TRP A 185 -6.65 -6.24 5.64
N ASP A 186 -7.80 -6.38 4.96
CA ASP A 186 -8.62 -5.23 4.56
C ASP A 186 -9.09 -4.45 5.80
N LEU A 187 -9.55 -5.18 6.85
CA LEU A 187 -9.98 -4.58 8.11
C LEU A 187 -8.82 -3.90 8.84
N VAL A 188 -7.69 -4.59 9.00
CA VAL A 188 -6.49 -4.01 9.63
C VAL A 188 -6.04 -2.76 8.91
N THR A 189 -5.98 -2.78 7.58
CA THR A 189 -5.58 -1.64 6.76
C THR A 189 -6.54 -0.47 6.93
N LEU A 190 -7.85 -0.72 6.92
CA LEU A 190 -8.86 0.31 7.14
C LEU A 190 -8.67 1.00 8.49
N LEU A 191 -8.55 0.22 9.56
CA LEU A 191 -8.39 0.75 10.92
C LEU A 191 -7.09 1.53 11.09
N ASP A 192 -6.00 1.00 10.55
CA ASP A 192 -4.67 1.59 10.60
C ASP A 192 -4.60 2.97 9.91
N LEU A 193 -5.39 3.16 8.86
CA LEU A 193 -5.45 4.40 8.11
C LEU A 193 -6.48 5.40 8.67
N VAL A 194 -7.59 4.92 9.23
CA VAL A 194 -8.78 5.75 9.47
C VAL A 194 -8.97 6.11 10.95
N CYS A 195 -8.51 5.30 11.90
CA CYS A 195 -8.77 5.56 13.32
C CYS A 195 -8.23 6.91 13.82
N ASN A 196 -7.09 7.37 13.29
CA ASN A 196 -6.49 8.66 13.66
C ASN A 196 -6.76 9.78 12.65
N LEU A 197 -7.62 9.56 11.67
CA LEU A 197 -7.85 10.47 10.57
C LEU A 197 -8.91 11.51 10.95
N ASP A 198 -8.57 12.80 10.79
CA ASP A 198 -9.59 13.85 10.86
C ASP A 198 -10.31 13.94 9.48
N PRO A 199 -11.64 13.90 9.44
CA PRO A 199 -12.37 14.05 8.18
C PRO A 199 -12.02 15.31 7.39
N HIS A 200 -11.59 16.37 8.08
CA HIS A 200 -11.17 17.63 7.44
C HIS A 200 -9.82 17.51 6.71
N ASP A 201 -9.01 16.52 7.07
CA ASP A 201 -7.71 16.26 6.41
C ASP A 201 -7.85 15.36 5.17
N LEU A 202 -9.05 14.81 4.95
CA LEU A 202 -9.32 13.99 3.76
C LEU A 202 -9.35 14.86 2.49
N PRO A 203 -8.66 14.44 1.42
CA PRO A 203 -8.81 15.09 0.12
C PRO A 203 -10.29 15.14 -0.31
N PRO A 204 -10.73 16.17 -1.04
CA PRO A 204 -12.15 16.35 -1.45
C PRO A 204 -12.76 15.16 -2.23
N ARG A 205 -11.90 14.27 -2.77
CA ARG A 205 -12.32 13.03 -3.45
C ARG A 205 -12.80 11.93 -2.50
N PHE A 206 -12.55 12.08 -1.20
CA PHE A 206 -12.99 11.13 -0.18
C PHE A 206 -14.41 11.46 0.25
N ASP A 207 -15.37 10.69 -0.21
CA ASP A 207 -16.76 10.81 0.20
C ASP A 207 -17.02 9.94 1.44
N LEU A 208 -16.97 10.56 2.63
CA LEU A 208 -17.23 9.89 3.90
C LEU A 208 -18.65 9.30 4.00
N ALA A 209 -19.59 9.76 3.16
CA ALA A 209 -20.92 9.17 3.12
C ALA A 209 -20.92 7.75 2.52
N ARG A 210 -19.82 7.34 1.87
CA ARG A 210 -19.62 5.98 1.32
C ARG A 210 -18.90 5.03 2.26
N LEU A 211 -18.34 5.53 3.36
CA LEU A 211 -17.74 4.77 4.45
C LEU A 211 -18.75 4.52 5.57
#